data_38d53cfb288b440bbee6c2b0a506dccb
#
_entry.id   38d53cfb288b440bbee6c2b0a506dccb
#
_cell.length_a   1.000
_cell.length_b   1.000
_cell.length_c   1.000
_cell.angle_alpha   90.00
_cell.angle_beta   90.00
_cell.angle_gamma   90.00
#
_symmetry.space_group_name_H-M   'P 1'
#
loop_
_entity.id
_entity.type
_entity.pdbx_description
1 polymer ?
#
loop_
_entity_poly.entity_id
_entity_poly.type
_entity_poly.pdbx_seq_one_letter_code
_entity_poly.pdbx_strand_id
1 'polypeptide(L)'
;MTEKRIENAINEVLAGDSQKNALDFAEFLRANEMTIDGGEGDCWNVDYNQKEVGVFYVSGDAERPGPWTFWSNDDDYSEPAGFAIDEQTKEIAWEHANYCGKCGAKCAPVRQKTIFGKEFDKMCTSTFMFTNPSAETLEGLKKLVELRKHIIQNEE
;
A
#
# COMPACT_ATOMS: atom_id res chain seq x y z
N MET A 1 15.55 -7.17 -22.83
CA MET A 1 15.10 -5.86 -22.35
C MET A 1 15.02 -5.85 -20.83
N THR A 2 15.70 -4.89 -20.24
CA THR A 2 15.65 -4.74 -18.80
C THR A 2 14.36 -4.07 -18.39
N GLU A 3 13.66 -4.65 -17.46
CA GLU A 3 12.49 -4.00 -16.89
C GLU A 3 12.91 -2.72 -16.21
N LYS A 4 12.09 -1.68 -16.34
CA LYS A 4 12.33 -0.42 -15.65
C LYS A 4 12.10 -0.63 -14.17
N ARG A 5 13.08 -0.26 -13.36
CA ARG A 5 12.95 -0.37 -11.92
C ARG A 5 12.12 0.78 -11.38
N ILE A 6 11.38 0.51 -10.31
CA ILE A 6 10.54 1.54 -9.70
C ILE A 6 11.36 2.75 -9.25
N GLU A 7 12.58 2.54 -8.79
CA GLU A 7 13.45 3.62 -8.37
C GLU A 7 13.73 4.60 -9.51
N ASN A 8 13.89 4.06 -10.72
CA ASN A 8 14.11 4.92 -11.90
C ASN A 8 12.87 5.75 -12.21
N ALA A 9 11.68 5.13 -12.11
CA ALA A 9 10.43 5.85 -12.33
C ALA A 9 10.26 6.96 -11.29
N ILE A 10 10.55 6.65 -10.02
CA ILE A 10 10.45 7.64 -8.94
C ILE A 10 11.36 8.83 -9.23
N ASN A 11 12.60 8.57 -9.63
CA ASN A 11 13.56 9.64 -9.92
C ASN A 11 13.18 10.46 -11.14
N GLU A 12 12.50 9.87 -12.12
CA GLU A 12 12.10 10.57 -13.33
C GLU A 12 10.87 11.47 -13.14
N VAL A 13 9.90 11.02 -12.33
CA VAL A 13 8.61 11.73 -12.26
C VAL A 13 8.35 12.44 -10.95
N LEU A 14 9.08 12.14 -9.89
CA LEU A 14 8.86 12.74 -8.58
C LEU A 14 10.02 13.65 -8.18
N ALA A 15 9.74 14.57 -7.27
CA ALA A 15 10.74 15.50 -6.76
C ALA A 15 10.42 15.85 -5.31
N GLY A 16 11.41 16.45 -4.61
CA GLY A 16 11.22 16.90 -3.24
C GLY A 16 10.85 15.78 -2.27
N ASP A 17 9.95 16.09 -1.36
CA ASP A 17 9.54 15.14 -0.32
C ASP A 17 8.81 13.91 -0.89
N SER A 18 8.04 14.11 -1.96
CA SER A 18 7.36 12.97 -2.62
C SER A 18 8.37 11.97 -3.13
N GLN A 19 9.44 12.43 -3.77
CA GLN A 19 10.50 11.56 -4.27
C GLN A 19 11.20 10.86 -3.10
N LYS A 20 11.56 11.61 -2.08
CA LYS A 20 12.26 11.08 -0.93
C LYS A 20 11.45 9.99 -0.22
N ASN A 21 10.16 10.26 0.00
CA ASN A 21 9.30 9.31 0.70
C ASN A 21 9.03 8.06 -0.14
N ALA A 22 8.87 8.22 -1.45
CA ALA A 22 8.66 7.08 -2.33
C ALA A 22 9.91 6.19 -2.39
N LEU A 23 11.09 6.79 -2.47
CA LEU A 23 12.34 6.03 -2.46
C LEU A 23 12.55 5.32 -1.13
N ASP A 24 12.24 5.98 -0.03
CA ASP A 24 12.32 5.40 1.29
C ASP A 24 11.42 4.17 1.41
N PHE A 25 10.20 4.27 0.91
CA PHE A 25 9.27 3.15 0.94
C PHE A 25 9.74 2.00 0.05
N ALA A 26 10.24 2.30 -1.15
CA ALA A 26 10.78 1.25 -2.03
C ALA A 26 11.95 0.53 -1.39
N GLU A 27 12.86 1.26 -0.75
CA GLU A 27 13.98 0.67 -0.04
C GLU A 27 13.51 -0.21 1.12
N PHE A 28 12.51 0.25 1.87
CA PHE A 28 11.92 -0.51 2.96
C PHE A 28 11.35 -1.84 2.46
N LEU A 29 10.62 -1.81 1.35
CA LEU A 29 10.05 -3.03 0.78
C LEU A 29 11.13 -4.04 0.41
N ARG A 30 12.19 -3.58 -0.24
CA ARG A 30 13.31 -4.45 -0.62
C ARG A 30 14.04 -4.99 0.61
N ALA A 31 14.20 -4.17 1.64
CA ALA A 31 14.85 -4.59 2.88
C ALA A 31 14.03 -5.68 3.58
N ASN A 32 12.73 -5.75 3.33
CA ASN A 32 11.85 -6.78 3.88
C ASN A 32 11.66 -7.97 2.94
N GLU A 33 12.56 -8.10 1.97
CA GLU A 33 12.60 -9.24 1.04
C GLU A 33 11.39 -9.32 0.11
N MET A 34 10.74 -8.19 -0.13
CA MET A 34 9.61 -8.13 -1.05
C MET A 34 10.11 -7.85 -2.47
N THR A 35 9.42 -8.44 -3.44
CA THR A 35 9.72 -8.18 -4.85
C THR A 35 8.85 -7.03 -5.33
N ILE A 36 9.42 -6.20 -6.18
CA ILE A 36 8.71 -5.08 -6.80
C ILE A 36 8.87 -5.25 -8.30
N ASP A 37 7.83 -5.79 -8.93
CA ASP A 37 7.89 -6.13 -10.35
C ASP A 37 6.99 -5.21 -11.16
N GLY A 38 7.52 -4.73 -12.29
CA GLY A 38 6.76 -3.85 -13.16
C GLY A 38 5.55 -4.56 -13.75
N GLY A 39 4.39 -3.93 -13.56
CA GLY A 39 3.18 -4.32 -14.24
C GLY A 39 3.02 -3.49 -15.49
N GLU A 40 1.80 -3.26 -15.90
CA GLU A 40 1.53 -2.41 -17.05
C GLU A 40 1.46 -0.95 -16.63
N GLY A 41 2.01 -0.07 -17.44
CA GLY A 41 1.97 1.37 -17.21
C GLY A 41 2.81 1.78 -16.01
N ASP A 42 2.21 2.51 -15.11
CA ASP A 42 2.89 3.11 -13.97
C ASP A 42 2.71 2.32 -12.68
N CYS A 43 2.31 1.07 -12.78
CA CYS A 43 2.05 0.20 -11.64
C CYS A 43 3.16 -0.83 -11.45
N TRP A 44 3.48 -1.11 -10.20
CA TRP A 44 4.42 -2.18 -9.83
C TRP A 44 3.75 -3.06 -8.78
N ASN A 45 3.81 -4.38 -9.01
CA ASN A 45 3.25 -5.34 -8.07
C ASN A 45 4.26 -5.60 -6.96
N VAL A 46 3.79 -5.57 -5.73
CA VAL A 46 4.63 -5.85 -4.56
C VAL A 46 4.16 -7.16 -3.95
N ASP A 47 5.07 -8.13 -3.91
CA ASP A 47 4.78 -9.47 -3.41
C ASP A 47 5.79 -9.87 -2.35
N TYR A 48 5.34 -10.69 -1.42
CA TYR A 48 6.21 -11.35 -0.46
C TYR A 48 5.95 -12.85 -0.54
N ASN A 49 7.00 -13.62 -0.83
CA ASN A 49 6.88 -15.07 -0.93
C ASN A 49 5.75 -15.48 -1.89
N GLN A 50 5.68 -14.78 -3.03
CA GLN A 50 4.71 -15.00 -4.11
C GLN A 50 3.26 -14.65 -3.76
N LYS A 51 3.04 -13.99 -2.63
CA LYS A 51 1.72 -13.53 -2.22
C LYS A 51 1.64 -12.02 -2.26
N GLU A 52 0.50 -11.50 -2.68
CA GLU A 52 0.31 -10.07 -2.86
C GLU A 52 0.42 -9.29 -1.55
N VAL A 53 1.25 -8.26 -1.57
CA VAL A 53 1.31 -7.26 -0.51
C VAL A 53 0.53 -6.02 -0.94
N GLY A 54 0.68 -5.63 -2.19
CA GLY A 54 -0.04 -4.49 -2.73
C GLY A 54 0.47 -4.07 -4.09
N VAL A 55 0.03 -2.87 -4.50
CA VAL A 55 0.43 -2.27 -5.77
C VAL A 55 0.98 -0.89 -5.50
N PHE A 56 2.17 -0.63 -6.03
CA PHE A 56 2.86 0.65 -5.89
C PHE A 56 2.71 1.40 -7.23
N TYR A 57 2.04 2.53 -7.19
CA TYR A 57 1.76 3.33 -8.38
C TYR A 57 2.57 4.61 -8.35
N VAL A 58 3.29 4.90 -9.43
CA VAL A 58 4.10 6.11 -9.55
C VAL A 58 3.75 6.78 -10.87
N SER A 59 3.24 8.00 -10.81
CA SER A 59 2.85 8.72 -12.02
C SER A 59 3.04 10.21 -11.84
N GLY A 60 3.46 10.87 -12.89
CA GLY A 60 3.51 12.31 -12.93
C GLY A 60 2.21 12.94 -13.40
N ASP A 61 1.17 12.14 -13.62
CA ASP A 61 -0.10 12.61 -14.13
C ASP A 61 -0.93 13.26 -13.03
N ALA A 62 -1.25 14.53 -13.21
CA ALA A 62 -2.01 15.30 -12.23
C ALA A 62 -3.48 14.89 -12.14
N GLU A 63 -3.99 14.12 -13.09
CA GLU A 63 -5.38 13.66 -13.06
C GLU A 63 -5.60 12.48 -12.13
N ARG A 64 -4.51 11.83 -11.71
CA ARG A 64 -4.57 10.73 -10.75
C ARG A 64 -4.38 11.27 -9.33
N PRO A 65 -4.84 10.53 -8.30
CA PRO A 65 -4.65 10.99 -6.93
C PRO A 65 -3.18 11.02 -6.54
N GLY A 66 -2.56 12.18 -6.66
CA GLY A 66 -1.22 12.43 -6.19
C GLY A 66 -0.10 11.83 -7.03
N PRO A 67 1.16 12.12 -6.66
CA PRO A 67 2.34 11.69 -7.42
C PRO A 67 2.64 10.20 -7.28
N TRP A 68 2.31 9.59 -6.14
CA TRP A 68 2.42 8.15 -5.99
C TRP A 68 1.39 7.65 -4.99
N THR A 69 1.00 6.38 -5.16
CA THR A 69 -0.03 5.76 -4.34
C THR A 69 0.34 4.31 -4.08
N PHE A 70 0.04 3.82 -2.89
CA PHE A 70 0.16 2.41 -2.59
C PHE A 70 -1.20 1.87 -2.19
N TRP A 71 -1.65 0.83 -2.91
CA TRP A 71 -2.87 0.09 -2.58
C TRP A 71 -2.47 -1.23 -1.95
N SER A 72 -3.02 -1.52 -0.78
CA SER A 72 -2.74 -2.79 -0.12
C SER A 72 -3.51 -3.94 -0.78
N ASN A 73 -3.20 -5.16 -0.34
CA ASN A 73 -3.97 -6.33 -0.74
C ASN A 73 -5.41 -6.23 -0.20
N ASP A 74 -6.26 -7.14 -0.66
CA ASP A 74 -7.70 -7.17 -0.35
C ASP A 74 -7.98 -8.18 0.76
N ASP A 75 -7.86 -7.75 2.02
CA ASP A 75 -8.04 -8.62 3.18
C ASP A 75 -8.48 -7.81 4.40
N ASP A 76 -9.05 -8.50 5.38
CA ASP A 76 -9.26 -7.91 6.69
C ASP A 76 -7.90 -7.80 7.39
N TYR A 77 -7.78 -6.82 8.29
CA TYR A 77 -6.58 -6.65 9.08
C TYR A 77 -6.90 -6.72 10.56
N SER A 78 -6.18 -7.55 11.27
CA SER A 78 -6.34 -7.70 12.73
C SER A 78 -4.97 -7.85 13.36
N GLU A 79 -4.90 -7.61 14.68
CA GLU A 79 -3.65 -7.84 15.41
C GLU A 79 -3.49 -9.35 15.65
N PRO A 80 -2.50 -9.98 15.04
CA PRO A 80 -2.25 -11.39 15.34
C PRO A 80 -1.47 -11.51 16.64
N ALA A 81 -1.52 -12.68 17.23
CA ALA A 81 -0.74 -12.97 18.42
C ALA A 81 0.75 -12.78 18.09
N GLY A 82 1.45 -12.05 18.95
CA GLY A 82 2.88 -11.80 18.77
C GLY A 82 3.24 -10.62 17.88
N PHE A 83 2.26 -9.90 17.39
CA PHE A 83 2.51 -8.70 16.58
C PHE A 83 1.55 -7.61 17.03
N ALA A 84 2.02 -6.73 17.89
CA ALA A 84 1.20 -5.66 18.43
C ALA A 84 1.23 -4.43 17.52
N ILE A 85 0.07 -3.79 17.36
CA ILE A 85 -0.07 -2.57 16.57
C ILE A 85 -0.41 -1.44 17.54
N ASP A 86 0.35 -0.34 17.48
CA ASP A 86 0.10 0.81 18.34
C ASP A 86 -1.11 1.60 17.88
N GLU A 87 -1.64 2.42 18.78
CA GLU A 87 -2.87 3.20 18.51
C GLU A 87 -2.70 4.16 17.35
N GLN A 88 -1.54 4.78 17.22
CA GLN A 88 -1.27 5.69 16.11
C GLN A 88 -1.37 4.98 14.76
N THR A 89 -0.82 3.77 14.66
CA THR A 89 -0.89 2.98 13.44
C THR A 89 -2.32 2.58 13.13
N LYS A 90 -3.11 2.23 14.14
CA LYS A 90 -4.52 1.91 13.96
C LYS A 90 -5.29 3.10 13.40
N GLU A 91 -5.07 4.29 13.96
CA GLU A 91 -5.73 5.50 13.47
C GLU A 91 -5.36 5.80 12.04
N ILE A 92 -4.08 5.66 11.69
CA ILE A 92 -3.62 5.85 10.32
C ILE A 92 -4.30 4.86 9.39
N ALA A 93 -4.41 3.60 9.80
CA ALA A 93 -5.08 2.57 9.01
C ALA A 93 -6.55 2.93 8.76
N TRP A 94 -7.26 3.35 9.80
CA TRP A 94 -8.67 3.71 9.66
C TRP A 94 -8.86 4.92 8.76
N GLU A 95 -7.98 5.91 8.84
CA GLU A 95 -8.05 7.10 7.99
C GLU A 95 -7.79 6.80 6.52
N HIS A 96 -7.09 5.71 6.23
CA HIS A 96 -6.73 5.35 4.87
C HIS A 96 -7.50 4.13 4.34
N ALA A 97 -8.60 3.78 5.01
CA ALA A 97 -9.50 2.74 4.52
C ALA A 97 -9.99 3.12 3.12
N ASN A 98 -9.92 2.18 2.19
CA ASN A 98 -10.20 2.44 0.79
C ASN A 98 -11.67 2.17 0.45
N TYR A 99 -12.50 3.20 0.60
CA TYR A 99 -13.93 3.10 0.32
C TYR A 99 -14.22 3.07 -1.17
N CYS A 100 -15.24 2.34 -1.56
CA CYS A 100 -15.74 2.36 -2.92
C CYS A 100 -16.32 3.75 -3.21
N GLY A 101 -16.03 4.27 -4.38
CA GLY A 101 -16.49 5.60 -4.80
C GLY A 101 -15.40 6.64 -4.86
N LYS A 102 -14.26 6.39 -4.21
CA LYS A 102 -13.12 7.32 -4.26
C LYS A 102 -12.55 7.47 -5.66
N CYS A 103 -12.64 6.42 -6.46
CA CYS A 103 -12.15 6.43 -7.83
C CYS A 103 -13.19 6.85 -8.85
N GLY A 104 -14.43 7.05 -8.43
CA GLY A 104 -15.53 7.40 -9.31
C GLY A 104 -16.09 6.25 -10.12
N ALA A 105 -15.50 5.08 -10.03
CA ALA A 105 -15.97 3.89 -10.72
C ALA A 105 -16.97 3.15 -9.86
N LYS A 106 -17.88 2.41 -10.51
CA LYS A 106 -18.80 1.53 -9.79
C LYS A 106 -18.31 0.11 -9.91
N CYS A 107 -17.79 -0.40 -8.80
CA CYS A 107 -17.39 -1.78 -8.70
C CYS A 107 -18.40 -2.54 -7.86
N ALA A 108 -18.86 -3.66 -8.36
CA ALA A 108 -19.79 -4.50 -7.62
C ALA A 108 -19.20 -5.88 -7.52
N PRO A 109 -19.39 -6.57 -6.39
CA PRO A 109 -20.00 -6.08 -5.16
C PRO A 109 -19.04 -5.27 -4.30
N VAL A 110 -19.59 -4.34 -3.51
CA VAL A 110 -18.82 -3.69 -2.45
C VAL A 110 -18.63 -4.68 -1.32
N ARG A 111 -17.55 -4.50 -0.57
CA ARG A 111 -17.17 -5.45 0.45
C ARG A 111 -17.22 -4.82 1.84
N GLN A 112 -17.48 -5.66 2.82
CA GLN A 112 -17.37 -5.28 4.22
C GLN A 112 -16.04 -5.83 4.73
N LYS A 113 -15.28 -5.00 5.43
CA LYS A 113 -13.99 -5.41 5.99
C LYS A 113 -13.86 -4.96 7.42
N THR A 114 -13.13 -5.73 8.21
CA THR A 114 -12.81 -5.38 9.58
C THR A 114 -11.34 -5.01 9.66
N ILE A 115 -11.06 -3.82 10.22
CA ILE A 115 -9.70 -3.31 10.38
C ILE A 115 -9.51 -3.01 11.85
N PHE A 116 -8.69 -3.80 12.53
CA PHE A 116 -8.37 -3.67 13.95
C PHE A 116 -9.64 -3.48 14.80
N GLY A 117 -10.62 -4.37 14.60
CA GLY A 117 -11.85 -4.37 15.38
C GLY A 117 -12.94 -3.42 14.92
N LYS A 118 -12.67 -2.60 13.92
CA LYS A 118 -13.63 -1.64 13.38
C LYS A 118 -14.16 -2.12 12.04
N GLU A 119 -15.49 -2.14 11.90
CA GLU A 119 -16.12 -2.58 10.66
C GLU A 119 -16.31 -1.45 9.68
N PHE A 120 -16.01 -1.72 8.41
CA PHE A 120 -16.16 -0.77 7.31
C PHE A 120 -17.00 -1.38 6.22
N ASP A 121 -18.05 -0.70 5.83
CA ASP A 121 -18.91 -1.12 4.72
C ASP A 121 -18.46 -0.45 3.43
N LYS A 122 -18.85 -1.02 2.29
CA LYS A 122 -18.62 -0.42 0.97
C LYS A 122 -17.15 -0.21 0.66
N MET A 123 -16.33 -1.17 1.03
CA MET A 123 -14.89 -1.14 0.77
C MET A 123 -14.58 -1.57 -0.66
N CYS A 124 -13.50 -1.01 -1.18
CA CYS A 124 -12.98 -1.39 -2.50
C CYS A 124 -12.21 -2.72 -2.42
N THR A 125 -11.68 -3.17 -3.56
CA THR A 125 -10.92 -4.42 -3.65
C THR A 125 -9.55 -4.35 -2.97
N SER A 126 -9.16 -3.17 -2.51
CA SER A 126 -7.93 -2.96 -1.76
C SER A 126 -8.34 -2.40 -0.39
N THR A 127 -7.74 -2.90 0.69
CA THR A 127 -8.13 -2.48 2.03
C THR A 127 -7.68 -1.06 2.36
N PHE A 128 -6.46 -0.71 1.99
CA PHE A 128 -5.90 0.63 2.26
C PHE A 128 -5.46 1.30 0.99
N MET A 129 -5.57 2.63 0.96
CA MET A 129 -5.02 3.43 -0.12
C MET A 129 -4.25 4.59 0.51
N PHE A 130 -2.94 4.62 0.26
CA PHE A 130 -2.05 5.68 0.74
C PHE A 130 -1.57 6.48 -0.45
N THR A 131 -1.96 7.75 -0.53
CA THR A 131 -1.58 8.64 -1.62
C THR A 131 -0.63 9.70 -1.09
N ASN A 132 0.59 9.72 -1.63
CA ASN A 132 1.63 10.68 -1.28
C ASN A 132 1.71 10.91 0.24
N PRO A 133 1.87 9.85 1.04
CA PRO A 133 1.85 9.99 2.50
C PRO A 133 3.01 10.85 3.00
N SER A 134 2.76 11.58 4.10
CA SER A 134 3.82 12.28 4.80
C SER A 134 4.77 11.27 5.46
N ALA A 135 5.92 11.75 5.94
CA ALA A 135 6.88 10.88 6.61
C ALA A 135 6.24 10.16 7.81
N GLU A 136 5.39 10.86 8.57
CA GLU A 136 4.69 10.27 9.72
C GLU A 136 3.70 9.18 9.27
N THR A 137 2.89 9.50 8.28
CA THR A 137 1.92 8.53 7.74
C THR A 137 2.62 7.33 7.11
N LEU A 138 3.77 7.58 6.46
CA LEU A 138 4.56 6.52 5.86
C LEU A 138 5.04 5.50 6.89
N GLU A 139 5.37 5.95 8.11
CA GLU A 139 5.76 5.03 9.17
C GLU A 139 4.62 4.08 9.53
N GLY A 140 3.40 4.59 9.52
CA GLY A 140 2.21 3.73 9.72
C GLY A 140 2.03 2.73 8.59
N LEU A 141 2.20 3.19 7.35
CA LEU A 141 2.13 2.29 6.18
C LEU A 141 3.18 1.19 6.28
N LYS A 142 4.39 1.52 6.68
CA LYS A 142 5.46 0.52 6.85
C LYS A 142 5.05 -0.55 7.85
N LYS A 143 4.44 -0.17 8.95
CA LYS A 143 3.97 -1.13 9.96
C LYS A 143 2.88 -2.04 9.42
N LEU A 144 1.97 -1.50 8.61
CA LEU A 144 0.93 -2.31 7.98
C LEU A 144 1.52 -3.31 7.00
N VAL A 145 2.56 -2.93 6.28
CA VAL A 145 3.28 -3.83 5.38
C VAL A 145 4.00 -4.92 6.17
N GLU A 146 4.63 -4.56 7.28
CA GLU A 146 5.27 -5.55 8.15
C GLU A 146 4.24 -6.54 8.70
N LEU A 147 3.06 -6.06 9.05
CA LEU A 147 1.97 -6.91 9.49
C LEU A 147 1.55 -7.89 8.39
N ARG A 148 1.41 -7.40 7.16
CA ARG A 148 1.07 -8.27 6.03
C ARG A 148 2.14 -9.37 5.84
N LYS A 149 3.41 -8.98 5.94
CA LYS A 149 4.53 -9.93 5.87
C LYS A 149 4.38 -11.00 6.96
N HIS A 150 4.10 -10.57 8.17
CA HIS A 150 3.91 -11.49 9.30
C HIS A 150 2.76 -12.46 9.05
N ILE A 151 1.64 -11.96 8.54
CA ILE A 151 0.49 -12.79 8.20
C ILE A 151 0.86 -13.84 7.15
N ILE A 152 1.56 -13.43 6.10
CA ILE A 152 1.99 -14.34 5.04
C ILE A 152 2.93 -15.41 5.61
N GLN A 153 3.86 -15.03 6.47
CA GLN A 153 4.80 -15.97 7.08
C GLN A 153 4.09 -17.04 7.89
N ASN A 154 2.97 -16.72 8.51
CA ASN A 154 2.23 -17.64 9.37
C ASN A 154 1.16 -18.45 8.64
N GLU A 155 0.91 -18.16 7.37
CA GLU A 155 0.00 -18.95 6.55
C GLU A 155 0.63 -20.23 6.03
N GLU A 156 1.94 -20.34 6.11
CA GLU A 156 2.68 -21.51 5.62
C GLU A 156 2.88 -22.60 6.66
#